data_87afe8c77818cd104da5d262e56899f9
#
_entry.id   87afe8c77818cd104da5d262e56899f9
#
_cell.length_a   1.000
_cell.length_b   1.000
_cell.length_c   1.000
_cell.angle_alpha   90.00
_cell.angle_beta   90.00
_cell.angle_gamma   90.00
#
_symmetry.space_group_name_H-M   'P 1'
#
loop_
_entity.id
_entity.type
_entity.pdbx_description
1 polymer ?
#
loop_
_entity_poly.entity_id
_entity_poly.type
_entity_poly.pdbx_seq_one_letter_code
_entity_poly.pdbx_strand_id
1 'polypeptide(L)'
;GYLYCGMADVAALTGNGAYVKAIDALWANVVGKKLHLSGGIGARPDGEAFGANYELPNDGAYLETCASIANALWNQRMFLMRGDAKYVDVLERVLYNGFLSGVSLGGDEFFYENPLASRGGYSRSKWFGCSCCPVNIVRFIPQIAQFAYATRGDAAYVNLFVASEARLNLAGGDVKLAQRTAYPWSGTSAVTVTPSRDGQRFALHVRIPGWCVGRPVPSDLYEQVVPGTLADFSVAVNGAAVKAEPRKGYCVLDRAWKRGDVVTIGMNMPVRR
;
A
#
# COMPACT_ATOMS: atom_id res chain seq x y z
N GLY A 1 6.28 -0.56 15.22
CA GLY A 1 5.43 -1.09 14.13
C GLY A 1 4.82 -2.44 14.47
N TYR A 2 5.60 -3.46 14.81
CA TYR A 2 5.08 -4.83 15.06
C TYR A 2 4.08 -4.91 16.22
N LEU A 3 4.30 -4.18 17.31
CA LEU A 3 3.31 -4.05 18.37
C LEU A 3 1.96 -3.53 17.84
N TYR A 4 2.00 -2.56 16.94
CA TYR A 4 0.78 -2.00 16.33
C TYR A 4 0.06 -3.00 15.43
N CYS A 5 0.80 -3.93 14.79
CA CYS A 5 0.17 -5.05 14.07
C CYS A 5 -0.66 -5.91 15.04
N GLY A 6 -0.07 -6.33 16.16
CA GLY A 6 -0.78 -7.11 17.19
C GLY A 6 -1.96 -6.35 17.80
N MET A 7 -1.81 -5.05 18.05
CA MET A 7 -2.91 -4.22 18.53
C MET A 7 -4.07 -4.15 17.52
N ALA A 8 -3.78 -4.02 16.23
CA ALA A 8 -4.79 -4.01 15.18
C ALA A 8 -5.50 -5.37 15.07
N ASP A 9 -4.75 -6.48 15.17
CA ASP A 9 -5.33 -7.83 15.16
C ASP A 9 -6.25 -8.05 16.36
N VAL A 10 -5.83 -7.66 17.56
CA VAL A 10 -6.65 -7.76 18.78
C VAL A 10 -7.89 -6.88 18.69
N ALA A 11 -7.74 -5.64 18.19
CA ALA A 11 -8.88 -4.74 17.96
C ALA A 11 -9.91 -5.33 16.99
N ALA A 12 -9.44 -5.93 15.89
CA ALA A 12 -10.30 -6.54 14.89
C ALA A 12 -11.02 -7.79 15.42
N LEU A 13 -10.32 -8.66 16.15
CA LEU A 13 -10.86 -9.93 16.65
C LEU A 13 -11.83 -9.73 17.82
N THR A 14 -11.54 -8.79 18.70
CA THR A 14 -12.35 -8.58 19.91
C THR A 14 -13.46 -7.56 19.73
N GLY A 15 -13.36 -6.67 18.75
CA GLY A 15 -14.26 -5.52 18.59
C GLY A 15 -14.19 -4.52 19.74
N ASN A 16 -13.18 -4.62 20.62
CA ASN A 16 -13.04 -3.74 21.77
C ASN A 16 -12.78 -2.29 21.35
N GLY A 17 -13.75 -1.41 21.64
CA GLY A 17 -13.71 -0.01 21.23
C GLY A 17 -12.49 0.78 21.77
N ALA A 18 -11.94 0.40 22.93
CA ALA A 18 -10.74 1.04 23.46
C ALA A 18 -9.50 0.72 22.61
N TYR A 19 -9.32 -0.53 22.21
CA TYR A 19 -8.23 -0.92 21.31
C TYR A 19 -8.39 -0.32 19.92
N VAL A 20 -9.62 -0.32 19.40
CA VAL A 20 -9.95 0.32 18.10
C VAL A 20 -9.58 1.81 18.14
N LYS A 21 -10.00 2.54 19.17
CA LYS A 21 -9.68 3.96 19.34
C LYS A 21 -8.17 4.21 19.48
N ALA A 22 -7.49 3.36 20.25
CA ALA A 22 -6.04 3.49 20.46
C ALA A 22 -5.26 3.30 19.16
N ILE A 23 -5.57 2.24 18.39
CA ILE A 23 -4.83 1.98 17.13
C ILE A 23 -5.12 3.02 16.06
N ASP A 24 -6.34 3.56 16.01
CA ASP A 24 -6.67 4.67 15.10
C ASP A 24 -5.90 5.94 15.48
N ALA A 25 -5.80 6.28 16.77
CA ALA A 25 -5.04 7.43 17.25
C ALA A 25 -3.53 7.30 16.98
N LEU A 26 -2.96 6.11 17.19
CA LEU A 26 -1.57 5.81 16.86
C LEU A 26 -1.31 5.94 15.37
N TRP A 27 -2.20 5.42 14.53
CA TRP A 27 -2.07 5.53 13.08
C TRP A 27 -2.12 6.99 12.62
N ALA A 28 -3.08 7.77 13.11
CA ALA A 28 -3.20 9.18 12.80
C ALA A 28 -1.96 9.98 13.23
N ASN A 29 -1.35 9.65 14.37
CA ASN A 29 -0.12 10.30 14.81
C ASN A 29 1.08 9.92 13.93
N VAL A 30 1.29 8.62 13.69
CA VAL A 30 2.46 8.14 12.92
C VAL A 30 2.37 8.63 11.47
N VAL A 31 1.26 8.39 10.80
CA VAL A 31 1.10 8.74 9.37
C VAL A 31 0.95 10.25 9.16
N GLY A 32 0.33 10.94 10.11
CA GLY A 32 0.13 12.38 10.03
C GLY A 32 1.31 13.24 10.48
N LYS A 33 2.28 12.68 11.24
CA LYS A 33 3.31 13.52 11.87
C LYS A 33 4.72 12.91 11.90
N LYS A 34 4.88 11.65 11.52
CA LYS A 34 6.15 10.89 11.70
C LYS A 34 6.49 10.00 10.50
N LEU A 35 5.70 10.06 9.44
CA LEU A 35 5.94 9.31 8.20
C LEU A 35 6.91 10.08 7.33
N HIS A 36 8.05 9.48 6.99
CA HIS A 36 8.96 10.05 6.01
C HIS A 36 8.43 9.86 4.57
N LEU A 37 8.93 10.68 3.66
CA LEU A 37 8.46 10.69 2.26
C LEU A 37 8.55 9.32 1.58
N SER A 38 9.52 8.51 1.95
CA SER A 38 9.67 7.11 1.46
C SER A 38 8.64 6.13 2.04
N GLY A 39 7.84 6.54 3.01
CA GLY A 39 6.99 5.64 3.80
C GLY A 39 7.71 4.99 4.99
N GLY A 40 9.00 5.28 5.16
CA GLY A 40 9.77 4.84 6.32
C GLY A 40 9.32 5.52 7.61
N ILE A 41 9.53 4.86 8.73
CA ILE A 41 9.21 5.32 10.09
C ILE A 41 10.39 5.07 11.02
N GLY A 42 10.48 5.85 12.12
CA GLY A 42 11.58 5.76 13.07
C GLY A 42 12.73 6.71 12.69
N ALA A 43 12.70 7.94 13.23
CA ALA A 43 13.67 8.97 12.87
C ALA A 43 15.03 8.83 13.59
N ARG A 44 15.02 8.21 14.79
CA ARG A 44 16.18 8.21 15.70
C ARG A 44 16.85 6.84 15.77
N PRO A 45 18.19 6.78 15.60
CA PRO A 45 18.95 5.54 15.81
C PRO A 45 18.99 5.14 17.28
N ASP A 46 19.07 6.11 18.20
CA ASP A 46 19.06 5.83 19.63
C ASP A 46 17.73 5.24 20.08
N GLY A 47 17.76 4.01 20.57
CA GLY A 47 16.59 3.24 20.96
C GLY A 47 15.70 2.80 19.80
N GLU A 48 16.16 2.94 18.54
CA GLU A 48 15.37 2.58 17.33
C GLU A 48 13.98 3.22 17.36
N ALA A 49 13.93 4.52 17.65
CA ALA A 49 12.73 5.17 18.16
C ALA A 49 12.10 6.16 17.15
N PHE A 50 10.82 6.42 17.38
CA PHE A 50 10.19 7.61 16.81
C PHE A 50 10.76 8.87 17.46
N GLY A 51 10.97 9.91 16.64
CA GLY A 51 11.23 11.26 17.12
C GLY A 51 9.97 11.97 17.63
N ALA A 52 10.10 13.26 17.95
CA ALA A 52 8.98 14.14 18.22
C ALA A 52 8.05 14.25 16.97
N ASN A 53 6.88 14.87 17.13
CA ASN A 53 6.04 15.17 15.98
C ASN A 53 6.79 16.10 15.02
N TYR A 54 6.74 15.78 13.72
CA TYR A 54 7.43 16.52 12.64
C TYR A 54 8.96 16.48 12.70
N GLU A 55 9.54 15.61 13.50
CA GLU A 55 10.97 15.32 13.46
C GLU A 55 11.23 14.32 12.34
N LEU A 56 11.54 14.87 11.17
CA LEU A 56 11.69 14.14 9.90
C LEU A 56 13.02 14.52 9.22
N PRO A 57 14.18 14.23 9.84
CA PRO A 57 15.46 14.51 9.24
C PRO A 57 15.63 13.72 7.94
N ASN A 58 16.35 14.29 6.96
CA ASN A 58 16.75 13.57 5.75
C ASN A 58 18.11 12.90 5.94
N ASP A 59 19.08 13.63 6.47
CA ASP A 59 20.41 13.14 6.85
C ASP A 59 20.32 12.61 8.30
N GLY A 60 20.86 11.42 8.52
CA GLY A 60 20.83 10.77 9.85
C GLY A 60 19.48 10.19 10.27
N ALA A 61 18.49 10.15 9.38
CA ALA A 61 17.26 9.42 9.63
C ALA A 61 17.54 7.91 9.72
N TYR A 62 17.08 7.26 10.79
CA TYR A 62 17.30 5.82 10.97
C TYR A 62 16.53 4.99 9.94
N LEU A 63 15.24 5.14 9.89
CA LEU A 63 14.35 4.50 8.90
C LEU A 63 14.70 3.03 8.63
N GLU A 64 14.76 2.25 9.68
CA GLU A 64 15.14 0.85 9.62
C GLU A 64 14.28 0.07 8.62
N THR A 65 14.92 -0.80 7.83
CA THR A 65 14.20 -1.67 6.88
C THR A 65 13.13 -2.53 7.58
N CYS A 66 13.40 -3.04 8.78
CA CYS A 66 12.39 -3.78 9.56
C CYS A 66 11.22 -2.89 9.98
N ALA A 67 11.47 -1.63 10.31
CA ALA A 67 10.41 -0.68 10.65
C ALA A 67 9.52 -0.37 9.44
N SER A 68 10.10 -0.25 8.25
CA SER A 68 9.37 -0.12 6.99
C SER A 68 8.47 -1.33 6.74
N ILE A 69 8.99 -2.55 6.88
CA ILE A 69 8.21 -3.79 6.76
C ILE A 69 7.07 -3.81 7.78
N ALA A 70 7.36 -3.48 9.03
CA ALA A 70 6.34 -3.41 10.08
C ALA A 70 5.25 -2.39 9.77
N ASN A 71 5.60 -1.24 9.17
CA ASN A 71 4.64 -0.24 8.73
C ASN A 71 3.74 -0.78 7.61
N ALA A 72 4.29 -1.50 6.62
CA ALA A 72 3.50 -2.14 5.57
C ALA A 72 2.52 -3.17 6.16
N LEU A 73 2.99 -4.05 7.05
CA LEU A 73 2.17 -5.07 7.71
C LEU A 73 1.07 -4.47 8.59
N TRP A 74 1.36 -3.36 9.27
CA TRP A 74 0.38 -2.64 10.07
C TRP A 74 -0.71 -2.00 9.19
N ASN A 75 -0.32 -1.35 8.11
CA ASN A 75 -1.27 -0.74 7.18
C ASN A 75 -2.15 -1.79 6.49
N GLN A 76 -1.63 -2.98 6.18
CA GLN A 76 -2.45 -4.09 5.68
C GLN A 76 -3.55 -4.48 6.70
N ARG A 77 -3.21 -4.59 7.99
CA ARG A 77 -4.18 -4.92 9.04
C ARG A 77 -5.24 -3.84 9.23
N MET A 78 -4.80 -2.57 9.21
CA MET A 78 -5.73 -1.44 9.26
C MET A 78 -6.69 -1.44 8.07
N PHE A 79 -6.19 -1.78 6.87
CA PHE A 79 -7.02 -1.94 5.69
C PHE A 79 -8.04 -3.07 5.87
N LEU A 80 -7.64 -4.25 6.32
CA LEU A 80 -8.53 -5.38 6.54
C LEU A 80 -9.64 -5.05 7.55
N MET A 81 -9.32 -4.26 8.57
CA MET A 81 -10.29 -3.81 9.57
C MET A 81 -11.25 -2.74 9.04
N ARG A 82 -10.79 -1.81 8.19
CA ARG A 82 -11.53 -0.59 7.81
C ARG A 82 -12.05 -0.56 6.38
N GLY A 83 -11.41 -1.29 5.46
CA GLY A 83 -11.74 -1.27 4.03
C GLY A 83 -11.52 0.10 3.37
N ASP A 84 -10.49 0.86 3.80
CA ASP A 84 -10.18 2.20 3.30
C ASP A 84 -8.83 2.20 2.59
N ALA A 85 -8.79 2.69 1.35
CA ALA A 85 -7.60 2.70 0.51
C ALA A 85 -6.45 3.53 1.05
N LYS A 86 -6.70 4.48 1.95
CA LYS A 86 -5.63 5.30 2.56
C LYS A 86 -4.54 4.46 3.24
N TYR A 87 -4.90 3.30 3.77
CA TYR A 87 -3.94 2.36 4.35
C TYR A 87 -3.12 1.67 3.26
N VAL A 88 -3.75 1.35 2.13
CA VAL A 88 -3.05 0.76 0.98
C VAL A 88 -2.13 1.79 0.31
N ASP A 89 -2.48 3.08 0.33
CA ASP A 89 -1.62 4.16 -0.18
C ASP A 89 -0.30 4.23 0.62
N VAL A 90 -0.36 4.11 1.94
CA VAL A 90 0.85 4.05 2.78
C VAL A 90 1.62 2.76 2.52
N LEU A 91 0.94 1.62 2.46
CA LEU A 91 1.54 0.32 2.18
C LEU A 91 2.28 0.32 0.85
N GLU A 92 1.65 0.80 -0.22
CA GLU A 92 2.26 0.89 -1.56
C GLU A 92 3.51 1.79 -1.56
N ARG A 93 3.43 2.94 -0.89
CA ARG A 93 4.57 3.85 -0.73
C ARG A 93 5.74 3.17 -0.03
N VAL A 94 5.47 2.44 1.04
CA VAL A 94 6.49 1.64 1.74
C VAL A 94 7.10 0.61 0.82
N LEU A 95 6.28 -0.15 0.09
CA LEU A 95 6.76 -1.20 -0.80
C LEU A 95 7.73 -0.66 -1.86
N TYR A 96 7.34 0.40 -2.58
CA TYR A 96 8.14 0.93 -3.68
C TYR A 96 9.33 1.79 -3.24
N ASN A 97 9.40 2.22 -1.99
CA ASN A 97 10.44 3.11 -1.50
C ASN A 97 11.10 2.56 -0.23
N GLY A 98 10.49 2.73 0.95
CA GLY A 98 11.11 2.41 2.24
C GLY A 98 11.52 0.94 2.41
N PHE A 99 10.86 0.02 1.70
CA PHE A 99 11.21 -1.40 1.70
C PHE A 99 12.24 -1.73 0.61
N LEU A 100 11.97 -1.35 -0.66
CA LEU A 100 12.86 -1.69 -1.78
C LEU A 100 14.25 -1.04 -1.67
N SER A 101 14.36 0.11 -1.00
CA SER A 101 15.67 0.69 -0.71
C SER A 101 16.55 -0.23 0.15
N GLY A 102 15.93 -1.05 0.98
CA GLY A 102 16.60 -1.98 1.89
C GLY A 102 17.32 -3.16 1.22
N VAL A 103 17.14 -3.40 -0.08
CA VAL A 103 17.73 -4.52 -0.80
C VAL A 103 18.38 -4.08 -2.11
N SER A 104 19.52 -4.68 -2.47
CA SER A 104 20.19 -4.43 -3.74
C SER A 104 19.42 -5.04 -4.91
N LEU A 105 19.70 -4.58 -6.13
CA LEU A 105 19.16 -5.19 -7.36
C LEU A 105 19.59 -6.65 -7.52
N GLY A 106 20.76 -7.00 -7.02
CA GLY A 106 21.25 -8.39 -6.99
C GLY A 106 20.56 -9.26 -5.94
N GLY A 107 19.91 -8.65 -4.95
CA GLY A 107 19.23 -9.35 -3.86
C GLY A 107 20.14 -9.88 -2.76
N ASP A 108 21.42 -9.53 -2.77
CA ASP A 108 22.48 -10.09 -1.92
C ASP A 108 23.17 -9.07 -0.99
N GLU A 109 22.72 -7.80 -1.05
CA GLU A 109 23.20 -6.73 -0.18
C GLU A 109 22.03 -5.91 0.34
N PHE A 110 22.15 -5.39 1.57
CA PHE A 110 21.06 -4.84 2.32
C PHE A 110 21.43 -3.52 2.99
N PHE A 111 20.44 -2.64 3.18
CA PHE A 111 20.52 -1.57 4.15
C PHE A 111 19.83 -1.97 5.45
N TYR A 112 20.45 -1.59 6.56
CA TYR A 112 19.80 -1.59 7.88
C TYR A 112 19.01 -0.29 8.01
N GLU A 113 19.71 0.84 7.96
CA GLU A 113 19.17 2.19 7.96
C GLU A 113 18.97 2.71 6.53
N ASN A 114 17.96 3.55 6.32
CA ASN A 114 17.64 4.09 4.99
C ASN A 114 17.50 5.62 5.04
N PRO A 115 18.56 6.37 5.33
CA PRO A 115 18.50 7.83 5.33
C PRO A 115 18.11 8.36 3.95
N LEU A 116 17.36 9.49 3.92
CA LEU A 116 16.89 10.10 2.66
C LEU A 116 17.98 10.99 2.01
N ALA A 117 19.02 11.34 2.73
CA ALA A 117 20.18 12.08 2.23
C ALA A 117 21.46 11.43 2.75
N SER A 118 22.51 11.49 1.94
CA SER A 118 23.84 11.00 2.30
C SER A 118 24.90 11.93 1.74
N ARG A 119 25.99 12.10 2.46
CA ARG A 119 27.18 12.84 2.01
C ARG A 119 28.18 11.94 1.27
N GLY A 120 27.80 10.73 0.92
CA GLY A 120 28.64 9.72 0.30
C GLY A 120 29.17 8.70 1.31
N GLY A 121 29.74 7.60 0.79
CA GLY A 121 30.30 6.52 1.62
C GLY A 121 29.26 5.62 2.29
N TYR A 122 27.97 5.83 2.04
CA TYR A 122 26.91 4.97 2.55
C TYR A 122 26.54 3.90 1.52
N SER A 123 26.75 2.64 1.84
CA SER A 123 26.54 1.51 0.93
C SER A 123 25.85 0.34 1.63
N ARG A 124 25.21 -0.52 0.84
CA ARG A 124 24.65 -1.77 1.35
C ARG A 124 25.73 -2.72 1.79
N SER A 125 25.42 -3.58 2.74
CA SER A 125 26.28 -4.62 3.26
C SER A 125 25.70 -6.00 2.98
N LYS A 126 26.56 -6.98 2.77
CA LYS A 126 26.13 -8.39 2.55
C LYS A 126 25.45 -8.97 3.78
N TRP A 127 25.92 -8.57 4.96
CA TRP A 127 25.38 -9.05 6.23
C TRP A 127 25.64 -8.06 7.37
N PHE A 128 24.96 -8.27 8.49
CA PHE A 128 25.08 -7.45 9.71
C PHE A 128 25.26 -8.36 10.93
N GLY A 129 25.89 -7.87 11.99
CA GLY A 129 25.99 -8.55 13.28
C GLY A 129 24.59 -8.83 13.87
N CYS A 130 23.67 -7.86 13.79
CA CYS A 130 22.23 -8.07 13.96
C CYS A 130 21.58 -8.17 12.58
N SER A 131 21.29 -9.39 12.13
CA SER A 131 20.81 -9.66 10.77
C SER A 131 19.27 -9.58 10.64
N CYS A 132 18.59 -8.77 11.47
CA CYS A 132 17.13 -8.66 11.45
C CYS A 132 16.60 -8.22 10.08
N CYS A 133 17.20 -7.23 9.45
CA CYS A 133 16.72 -6.67 8.19
C CYS A 133 16.80 -7.66 7.01
N PRO A 134 17.94 -8.32 6.70
CA PRO A 134 18.00 -9.32 5.64
C PRO A 134 16.99 -10.47 5.83
N VAL A 135 16.92 -11.03 7.03
CA VAL A 135 16.00 -12.12 7.36
C VAL A 135 14.54 -11.67 7.21
N ASN A 136 14.24 -10.45 7.64
CA ASN A 136 12.88 -9.91 7.53
C ASN A 136 12.49 -9.66 6.06
N ILE A 137 13.40 -9.18 5.23
CA ILE A 137 13.19 -9.01 3.78
C ILE A 137 12.80 -10.35 3.15
N VAL A 138 13.60 -11.41 3.40
CA VAL A 138 13.33 -12.74 2.84
C VAL A 138 11.96 -13.28 3.28
N ARG A 139 11.54 -13.01 4.51
CA ARG A 139 10.21 -13.40 5.02
C ARG A 139 9.08 -12.56 4.44
N PHE A 140 9.33 -11.30 4.12
CA PHE A 140 8.30 -10.36 3.69
C PHE A 140 7.98 -10.47 2.19
N ILE A 141 8.99 -10.68 1.34
CA ILE A 141 8.81 -10.78 -0.12
C ILE A 141 7.70 -11.76 -0.52
N PRO A 142 7.65 -13.01 -0.03
CA PRO A 142 6.57 -13.93 -0.41
C PRO A 142 5.18 -13.53 0.12
N GLN A 143 5.12 -12.62 1.08
CA GLN A 143 3.84 -12.11 1.60
C GLN A 143 3.23 -10.99 0.75
N ILE A 144 4.01 -10.32 -0.10
CA ILE A 144 3.56 -9.14 -0.86
C ILE A 144 2.36 -9.48 -1.75
N ALA A 145 2.34 -10.66 -2.35
CA ALA A 145 1.23 -11.11 -3.19
C ALA A 145 -0.13 -11.09 -2.46
N GLN A 146 -0.15 -11.30 -1.15
CA GLN A 146 -1.36 -11.30 -0.32
C GLN A 146 -1.98 -9.89 -0.18
N PHE A 147 -1.23 -8.85 -0.49
CA PHE A 147 -1.71 -7.47 -0.37
C PHE A 147 -2.42 -6.98 -1.63
N ALA A 148 -2.25 -7.70 -2.75
CA ALA A 148 -2.79 -7.27 -4.05
C ALA A 148 -4.32 -7.31 -4.10
N TYR A 149 -4.92 -8.26 -3.39
CA TYR A 149 -6.37 -8.47 -3.39
C TYR A 149 -6.91 -8.71 -1.98
N ALA A 150 -8.21 -8.45 -1.82
CA ALA A 150 -8.94 -8.81 -0.61
C ALA A 150 -10.41 -9.13 -0.95
N THR A 151 -11.12 -9.77 -0.02
CA THR A 151 -12.55 -10.06 -0.14
C THR A 151 -13.31 -9.68 1.13
N ARG A 152 -14.58 -9.31 0.97
CA ARG A 152 -15.51 -9.11 2.08
C ARG A 152 -16.93 -9.43 1.64
N GLY A 153 -17.50 -10.55 2.08
CA GLY A 153 -18.81 -11.01 1.60
C GLY A 153 -18.79 -11.21 0.08
N ASP A 154 -19.63 -10.50 -0.65
CA ASP A 154 -19.68 -10.49 -2.12
C ASP A 154 -18.90 -9.33 -2.75
N ALA A 155 -17.91 -8.80 -2.05
CA ALA A 155 -17.05 -7.76 -2.58
C ALA A 155 -15.63 -8.27 -2.77
N ALA A 156 -15.03 -7.97 -3.94
CA ALA A 156 -13.63 -8.18 -4.27
C ALA A 156 -12.91 -6.83 -4.32
N TYR A 157 -11.68 -6.77 -3.83
CA TYR A 157 -10.85 -5.57 -3.81
C TYR A 157 -9.58 -5.79 -4.63
N VAL A 158 -9.25 -4.85 -5.51
CA VAL A 158 -7.97 -4.73 -6.19
C VAL A 158 -7.19 -3.61 -5.53
N ASN A 159 -6.18 -3.95 -4.76
CA ASN A 159 -5.42 -3.03 -3.91
C ASN A 159 -4.11 -2.57 -4.55
N LEU A 160 -3.32 -3.51 -5.08
CA LEU A 160 -2.05 -3.21 -5.74
C LEU A 160 -2.12 -3.53 -7.23
N PHE A 161 -1.44 -2.70 -8.02
CA PHE A 161 -1.35 -2.89 -9.47
C PHE A 161 -0.09 -3.70 -9.77
N VAL A 162 -0.24 -5.03 -9.78
CA VAL A 162 0.84 -5.98 -10.09
C VAL A 162 0.33 -7.02 -11.08
N ALA A 163 1.12 -7.36 -12.10
CA ALA A 163 0.76 -8.41 -13.05
C ALA A 163 0.62 -9.74 -12.30
N SER A 164 -0.60 -10.28 -12.24
CA SER A 164 -0.92 -11.43 -11.38
C SER A 164 -2.25 -12.07 -11.74
N GLU A 165 -2.46 -13.29 -11.24
CA GLU A 165 -3.74 -13.96 -11.24
C GLU A 165 -4.12 -14.35 -9.81
N ALA A 166 -5.39 -14.17 -9.46
CA ALA A 166 -5.93 -14.57 -8.16
C ALA A 166 -7.28 -15.26 -8.31
N ARG A 167 -7.50 -16.28 -7.50
CA ARG A 167 -8.82 -16.86 -7.28
C ARG A 167 -9.35 -16.38 -5.94
N LEU A 168 -10.49 -15.74 -5.94
CA LEU A 168 -11.12 -15.13 -4.78
C LEU A 168 -12.41 -15.87 -4.46
N ASN A 169 -12.57 -16.26 -3.20
CA ASN A 169 -13.81 -16.89 -2.72
C ASN A 169 -14.74 -15.78 -2.24
N LEU A 170 -15.85 -15.59 -2.95
CA LEU A 170 -16.92 -14.67 -2.56
C LEU A 170 -18.13 -15.48 -2.08
N ALA A 171 -19.02 -14.86 -1.31
CA ALA A 171 -20.22 -15.53 -0.80
C ALA A 171 -21.14 -16.07 -1.93
N GLY A 172 -21.21 -15.34 -3.06
CA GLY A 172 -21.98 -15.73 -4.25
C GLY A 172 -21.27 -16.67 -5.22
N GLY A 173 -20.04 -17.15 -4.89
CA GLY A 173 -19.23 -18.06 -5.70
C GLY A 173 -17.87 -17.50 -6.07
N ASP A 174 -16.97 -18.36 -6.48
CA ASP A 174 -15.58 -18.02 -6.81
C ASP A 174 -15.49 -17.06 -8.00
N VAL A 175 -14.47 -16.22 -7.97
CA VAL A 175 -14.10 -15.32 -9.07
C VAL A 175 -12.60 -15.43 -9.31
N LYS A 176 -12.18 -15.58 -10.57
CA LYS A 176 -10.78 -15.40 -10.96
C LYS A 176 -10.60 -13.97 -11.49
N LEU A 177 -9.60 -13.28 -10.97
CA LEU A 177 -9.10 -12.00 -11.49
C LEU A 177 -7.73 -12.23 -12.11
N ALA A 178 -7.53 -11.71 -13.34
CA ALA A 178 -6.22 -11.69 -13.98
C ALA A 178 -5.86 -10.23 -14.28
N GLN A 179 -4.80 -9.74 -13.66
CA GLN A 179 -4.34 -8.37 -13.81
C GLN A 179 -3.12 -8.31 -14.74
N ARG A 180 -3.18 -7.42 -15.74
CA ARG A 180 -2.09 -7.10 -16.65
C ARG A 180 -1.74 -5.64 -16.51
N THR A 181 -0.48 -5.36 -16.19
CA THR A 181 0.02 -4.00 -16.00
C THR A 181 1.54 -3.98 -16.10
N ALA A 182 2.09 -2.83 -16.46
CA ALA A 182 3.51 -2.51 -16.34
C ALA A 182 3.75 -1.45 -15.23
N TYR A 183 2.80 -1.30 -14.31
CA TYR A 183 2.96 -0.39 -13.16
C TYR A 183 4.16 -0.81 -12.29
N PRO A 184 5.02 0.11 -11.80
CA PRO A 184 4.83 1.56 -11.80
C PRO A 184 5.41 2.29 -13.04
N TRP A 185 5.85 1.59 -14.08
CA TRP A 185 6.42 2.20 -15.28
C TRP A 185 5.36 2.73 -16.26
N SER A 186 4.15 2.21 -16.16
CA SER A 186 2.97 2.66 -16.91
C SER A 186 1.77 2.78 -15.96
N GLY A 187 1.00 3.85 -16.11
CA GLY A 187 -0.20 4.09 -15.31
C GLY A 187 -1.43 3.28 -15.75
N THR A 188 -1.28 2.33 -16.67
CA THR A 188 -2.43 1.52 -17.13
C THR A 188 -2.42 0.13 -16.48
N SER A 189 -3.58 -0.27 -15.98
CA SER A 189 -3.83 -1.63 -15.49
C SER A 189 -5.15 -2.16 -16.06
N ALA A 190 -5.15 -3.42 -16.49
CA ALA A 190 -6.34 -4.11 -16.97
C ALA A 190 -6.60 -5.34 -16.10
N VAL A 191 -7.82 -5.45 -15.58
CA VAL A 191 -8.26 -6.58 -14.74
C VAL A 191 -9.33 -7.35 -15.49
N THR A 192 -9.00 -8.56 -15.92
CA THR A 192 -9.97 -9.48 -16.53
C THR A 192 -10.72 -10.23 -15.42
N VAL A 193 -12.02 -10.19 -15.50
CA VAL A 193 -12.95 -10.81 -14.54
C VAL A 193 -13.47 -12.13 -15.12
N THR A 194 -13.31 -13.20 -14.37
CA THR A 194 -13.86 -14.53 -14.74
C THR A 194 -14.66 -15.06 -13.57
N PRO A 195 -15.98 -14.80 -13.51
CA PRO A 195 -16.87 -15.34 -12.48
C PRO A 195 -17.05 -16.85 -12.67
N SER A 196 -17.46 -17.55 -11.62
CA SER A 196 -17.77 -18.99 -11.67
C SER A 196 -18.91 -19.31 -12.67
N ARG A 197 -19.86 -18.37 -12.81
CA ARG A 197 -20.96 -18.42 -13.78
C ARG A 197 -21.23 -17.04 -14.37
N ASP A 198 -21.66 -16.99 -15.61
CA ASP A 198 -22.07 -15.73 -16.24
C ASP A 198 -23.28 -15.14 -15.52
N GLY A 199 -23.28 -13.82 -15.35
CA GLY A 199 -24.31 -13.12 -14.60
C GLY A 199 -24.13 -13.12 -13.08
N GLN A 200 -23.04 -13.69 -12.55
CA GLN A 200 -22.73 -13.61 -11.12
C GLN A 200 -22.57 -12.14 -10.71
N ARG A 201 -23.41 -11.69 -9.77
CA ARG A 201 -23.38 -10.32 -9.27
C ARG A 201 -22.44 -10.21 -8.08
N PHE A 202 -21.52 -9.24 -8.12
CA PHE A 202 -20.68 -8.85 -7.00
C PHE A 202 -20.11 -7.44 -7.21
N ALA A 203 -19.65 -6.82 -6.13
CA ALA A 203 -18.99 -5.52 -6.17
C ALA A 203 -17.47 -5.70 -6.35
N LEU A 204 -16.91 -5.18 -7.45
CA LEU A 204 -15.47 -5.06 -7.64
C LEU A 204 -15.03 -3.65 -7.23
N HIS A 205 -14.24 -3.59 -6.17
CA HIS A 205 -13.63 -2.36 -5.66
C HIS A 205 -12.25 -2.20 -6.27
N VAL A 206 -12.06 -1.21 -7.13
CA VAL A 206 -10.76 -0.92 -7.74
C VAL A 206 -10.18 0.32 -7.07
N ARG A 207 -9.00 0.19 -6.48
CA ARG A 207 -8.35 1.30 -5.80
C ARG A 207 -8.00 2.43 -6.77
N ILE A 208 -8.28 3.65 -6.36
CA ILE A 208 -7.77 4.87 -6.96
C ILE A 208 -6.73 5.43 -5.99
N PRO A 209 -5.41 5.35 -6.32
CA PRO A 209 -4.36 5.82 -5.42
C PRO A 209 -4.55 7.27 -5.01
N GLY A 210 -4.25 7.60 -3.77
CA GLY A 210 -4.38 8.96 -3.24
C GLY A 210 -3.61 10.00 -4.06
N TRP A 211 -2.45 9.63 -4.59
CA TRP A 211 -1.66 10.50 -5.45
C TRP A 211 -2.36 10.81 -6.79
N CYS A 212 -3.28 9.97 -7.29
CA CYS A 212 -4.12 10.26 -8.46
C CYS A 212 -5.15 11.36 -8.20
N VAL A 213 -5.46 11.66 -6.96
CA VAL A 213 -6.43 12.70 -6.56
C VAL A 213 -5.77 13.83 -5.77
N GLY A 214 -4.47 14.06 -6.00
CA GLY A 214 -3.72 15.17 -5.42
C GLY A 214 -3.30 14.98 -3.97
N ARG A 215 -3.41 13.77 -3.41
CA ARG A 215 -3.01 13.42 -2.03
C ARG A 215 -1.80 12.48 -2.04
N PRO A 216 -0.56 13.01 -1.99
CA PRO A 216 0.64 12.18 -2.03
C PRO A 216 0.76 11.22 -0.83
N VAL A 217 0.24 11.63 0.33
CA VAL A 217 0.04 10.80 1.53
C VAL A 217 -1.34 11.06 2.10
N PRO A 218 -1.92 10.17 2.92
CA PRO A 218 -3.26 10.37 3.49
C PRO A 218 -3.26 11.31 4.71
N SER A 219 -2.51 12.41 4.63
CA SER A 219 -2.37 13.47 5.62
C SER A 219 -1.93 14.76 4.92
N ASP A 220 -1.77 15.84 5.67
CA ASP A 220 -1.23 17.13 5.25
C ASP A 220 0.31 17.23 5.40
N LEU A 221 0.98 16.14 5.72
CA LEU A 221 2.41 16.11 5.99
C LEU A 221 3.26 16.44 4.75
N TYR A 222 2.77 16.06 3.56
CA TYR A 222 3.40 16.36 2.28
C TYR A 222 2.35 16.86 1.30
N GLU A 223 2.63 18.02 0.69
CA GLU A 223 1.79 18.64 -0.31
C GLU A 223 2.55 18.83 -1.63
N GLN A 224 1.83 18.90 -2.73
CA GLN A 224 2.44 19.22 -4.01
C GLN A 224 2.71 20.72 -4.10
N VAL A 225 3.93 21.11 -4.46
CA VAL A 225 4.36 22.51 -4.56
C VAL A 225 3.64 23.26 -5.68
N VAL A 226 3.27 22.56 -6.76
CA VAL A 226 2.53 23.15 -7.89
C VAL A 226 1.08 22.65 -7.84
N PRO A 227 0.14 23.47 -7.34
CA PRO A 227 -1.28 23.15 -7.43
C PRO A 227 -1.75 23.19 -8.89
N GLY A 228 -2.58 22.24 -9.28
CA GLY A 228 -3.38 22.40 -10.50
C GLY A 228 -3.20 21.42 -11.63
N THR A 229 -2.21 20.54 -11.62
CA THR A 229 -2.31 19.31 -12.40
C THR A 229 -2.83 18.20 -11.51
N LEU A 230 -4.13 18.23 -11.25
CA LEU A 230 -4.76 17.09 -10.62
C LEU A 230 -4.39 15.86 -11.41
N ALA A 231 -3.90 14.85 -10.71
CA ALA A 231 -3.78 13.55 -11.29
C ALA A 231 -5.14 13.19 -11.83
N ASP A 232 -5.10 12.66 -13.00
CA ASP A 232 -6.28 12.26 -13.70
C ASP A 232 -6.31 10.73 -13.67
N PHE A 233 -7.45 10.18 -13.40
CA PHE A 233 -7.66 8.75 -13.51
C PHE A 233 -8.90 8.49 -14.35
N SER A 234 -8.92 7.35 -14.99
CA SER A 234 -10.07 6.86 -15.73
C SER A 234 -10.37 5.42 -15.35
N VAL A 235 -11.64 5.07 -15.41
CA VAL A 235 -12.09 3.69 -15.25
C VAL A 235 -13.02 3.35 -16.42
N ALA A 236 -12.80 2.20 -17.03
CA ALA A 236 -13.67 1.71 -18.10
C ALA A 236 -13.99 0.23 -17.87
N VAL A 237 -15.15 -0.21 -18.33
CA VAL A 237 -15.55 -1.62 -18.39
C VAL A 237 -15.81 -1.97 -19.83
N ASN A 238 -15.08 -2.95 -20.37
CA ASN A 238 -15.14 -3.36 -21.78
C ASN A 238 -14.99 -2.18 -22.76
N GLY A 239 -14.11 -1.23 -22.43
CA GLY A 239 -13.88 -0.01 -23.21
C GLY A 239 -14.88 1.11 -22.99
N ALA A 240 -16.01 0.87 -22.33
CA ALA A 240 -16.98 1.89 -21.99
C ALA A 240 -16.58 2.63 -20.71
N ALA A 241 -16.42 3.95 -20.78
CA ALA A 241 -16.05 4.76 -19.63
C ALA A 241 -17.10 4.69 -18.51
N VAL A 242 -16.63 4.58 -17.27
CA VAL A 242 -17.48 4.60 -16.09
C VAL A 242 -17.21 5.89 -15.32
N LYS A 243 -18.27 6.67 -15.06
CA LYS A 243 -18.18 7.81 -14.14
C LYS A 243 -18.04 7.24 -12.72
N ALA A 244 -16.84 7.32 -12.17
CA ALA A 244 -16.53 6.76 -10.89
C ALA A 244 -16.22 7.89 -9.89
N GLU A 245 -16.98 7.93 -8.80
CA GLU A 245 -16.65 8.75 -7.63
C GLU A 245 -16.07 7.82 -6.56
N PRO A 246 -14.77 7.98 -6.22
CA PRO A 246 -14.13 7.07 -5.27
C PRO A 246 -14.77 7.18 -3.88
N ARG A 247 -15.20 6.05 -3.33
CA ARG A 247 -15.66 5.92 -1.94
C ARG A 247 -14.58 5.20 -1.14
N LYS A 248 -14.10 5.82 -0.06
CA LYS A 248 -12.94 5.31 0.70
C LYS A 248 -11.75 4.97 -0.20
N GLY A 249 -11.54 5.77 -1.28
CA GLY A 249 -10.48 5.57 -2.25
C GLY A 249 -10.69 4.42 -3.25
N TYR A 250 -11.90 3.87 -3.37
CA TYR A 250 -12.25 2.83 -4.35
C TYR A 250 -13.32 3.29 -5.32
N CYS A 251 -13.09 3.03 -6.60
CA CYS A 251 -14.17 2.96 -7.60
C CYS A 251 -14.91 1.63 -7.39
N VAL A 252 -16.21 1.71 -7.12
CA VAL A 252 -17.03 0.52 -6.84
C VAL A 252 -17.88 0.18 -8.06
N LEU A 253 -17.65 -1.02 -8.62
CA LEU A 253 -18.35 -1.55 -9.77
C LEU A 253 -19.25 -2.71 -9.34
N ASP A 254 -20.48 -2.40 -8.89
CA ASP A 254 -21.48 -3.40 -8.50
C ASP A 254 -22.36 -3.76 -9.70
N ARG A 255 -22.13 -4.93 -10.28
CA ARG A 255 -22.86 -5.39 -11.47
C ARG A 255 -22.87 -6.91 -11.62
N ALA A 256 -23.69 -7.41 -12.53
CA ALA A 256 -23.58 -8.78 -13.02
C ALA A 256 -22.41 -8.87 -14.00
N TRP A 257 -21.48 -9.77 -13.72
CA TRP A 257 -20.25 -9.98 -14.49
C TRP A 257 -20.38 -11.16 -15.45
N LYS A 258 -19.76 -11.03 -16.61
CA LYS A 258 -19.59 -12.10 -17.59
C LYS A 258 -18.12 -12.53 -17.64
N ARG A 259 -17.89 -13.77 -18.04
CA ARG A 259 -16.51 -14.25 -18.29
C ARG A 259 -15.83 -13.42 -19.34
N GLY A 260 -14.64 -12.93 -19.02
CA GLY A 260 -13.85 -12.09 -19.93
C GLY A 260 -14.17 -10.61 -19.87
N ASP A 261 -15.08 -10.14 -19.00
CA ASP A 261 -15.24 -8.70 -18.77
C ASP A 261 -13.90 -8.11 -18.32
N VAL A 262 -13.54 -6.95 -18.88
CA VAL A 262 -12.27 -6.28 -18.59
C VAL A 262 -12.54 -4.92 -17.94
N VAL A 263 -11.95 -4.68 -16.79
CA VAL A 263 -11.90 -3.37 -16.14
C VAL A 263 -10.53 -2.76 -16.42
N THR A 264 -10.51 -1.61 -17.07
CA THR A 264 -9.28 -0.85 -17.33
C THR A 264 -9.23 0.37 -16.44
N ILE A 265 -8.09 0.56 -15.78
CA ILE A 265 -7.77 1.72 -14.97
C ILE A 265 -6.64 2.47 -15.66
N GLY A 266 -6.85 3.74 -15.96
CA GLY A 266 -5.82 4.66 -16.41
C GLY A 266 -5.46 5.62 -15.28
N MET A 267 -4.17 5.77 -15.01
CA MET A 267 -3.63 6.68 -14.00
C MET A 267 -2.58 7.55 -14.67
N ASN A 268 -2.83 8.83 -14.77
CA ASN A 268 -1.84 9.76 -15.29
C ASN A 268 -0.72 9.93 -14.26
N MET A 269 0.52 9.67 -14.65
CA MET A 269 1.71 9.66 -13.79
C MET A 269 2.71 10.77 -14.19
N PRO A 270 2.32 12.06 -14.17
CA PRO A 270 3.26 13.12 -14.50
C PRO A 270 4.32 13.26 -13.39
N VAL A 271 5.53 13.67 -13.77
CA VAL A 271 6.54 14.09 -12.80
C VAL A 271 6.05 15.35 -12.09
N ARG A 272 6.09 15.33 -10.77
CA ARG A 272 5.60 16.43 -9.91
C ARG A 272 6.67 16.85 -8.91
N ARG A 273 6.60 18.09 -8.51
CA ARG A 273 7.42 18.67 -7.46
C ARG A 273 6.57 19.10 -6.27
#